data_1bff156eb0d73990d029ede08cb96026
#
_entry.id   1bff156eb0d73990d029ede08cb96026
#
_cell.length_a   1.000
_cell.length_b   1.000
_cell.length_c   1.000
_cell.angle_alpha   90.00
_cell.angle_beta   90.00
_cell.angle_gamma   90.00
#
_symmetry.space_group_name_H-M   'P 1'
#
loop_
_entity.id
_entity.type
_entity.pdbx_description
1 polymer ?
#
loop_
_entity_poly.entity_id
_entity_poly.type
_entity_poly.pdbx_seq_one_letter_code
_entity_poly.pdbx_strand_id
1 'polypeptide(L)'
;MLALSLHMKRLFALICLIACSSGPAFAGYNAIFFAPKNNITGASYGQETKKEAINKAKKQCRKRGGRGCKQAIWSNRCSSLYVSPRSGKYGWGAAWGSSRKEANAKASASCKKRNIICIRRIAACEDEYED
;
A
#
# COMPACT_ATOMS: atom_id res chain seq x y z
N MET A 1 -0.71 29.94 55.53
CA MET A 1 0.12 29.91 54.32
C MET A 1 0.32 28.52 53.68
N LEU A 2 -0.40 27.50 54.11
CA LEU A 2 -0.23 26.13 53.53
C LEU A 2 -1.36 25.67 52.58
N ALA A 3 -2.41 26.48 52.41
CA ALA A 3 -3.58 26.10 51.61
C ALA A 3 -3.49 26.45 50.13
N LEU A 4 -2.61 27.36 49.72
CA LEU A 4 -2.45 27.79 48.33
C LEU A 4 -1.57 26.81 47.48
N SER A 5 -0.77 25.98 48.14
CA SER A 5 0.14 25.04 47.42
C SER A 5 -0.54 23.79 46.86
N LEU A 6 -1.68 23.39 47.44
CA LEU A 6 -2.40 22.19 47.00
C LEU A 6 -3.29 22.43 45.77
N HIS A 7 -3.77 23.66 45.58
CA HIS A 7 -4.61 23.99 44.42
C HIS A 7 -3.79 24.12 43.12
N MET A 8 -2.55 24.60 43.25
CA MET A 8 -1.68 24.77 42.10
C MET A 8 -1.15 23.45 41.57
N LYS A 9 -0.94 22.45 42.42
CA LYS A 9 -0.54 21.12 42.00
C LYS A 9 -1.63 20.33 41.29
N ARG A 10 -2.88 20.60 41.58
CA ARG A 10 -4.04 19.94 40.92
C ARG A 10 -4.35 20.53 39.55
N LEU A 11 -4.04 21.82 39.32
CA LEU A 11 -4.21 22.44 37.99
C LEU A 11 -3.14 21.96 36.97
N PHE A 12 -1.91 21.67 37.45
CA PHE A 12 -0.87 21.13 36.54
C PHE A 12 -1.12 19.70 36.09
N ALA A 13 -1.82 18.89 36.90
CA ALA A 13 -2.14 17.51 36.54
C ALA A 13 -3.29 17.40 35.50
N LEU A 14 -4.14 18.44 35.40
CA LEU A 14 -5.24 18.43 34.41
C LEU A 14 -4.82 18.91 33.02
N ILE A 15 -3.72 19.64 32.91
CA ILE A 15 -3.26 20.21 31.63
C ILE A 15 -2.46 19.18 30.82
N CYS A 16 -1.90 18.16 31.47
CA CYS A 16 -1.15 17.08 30.74
C CYS A 16 -2.03 16.02 30.05
N LEU A 17 -3.33 16.03 30.26
CA LEU A 17 -4.24 15.01 29.67
C LEU A 17 -4.85 15.40 28.33
N ILE A 18 -4.60 16.61 27.82
CA ILE A 18 -5.17 17.07 26.54
C ILE A 18 -4.17 17.05 25.38
N ALA A 19 -2.92 16.67 25.62
CA ALA A 19 -1.86 16.65 24.59
C ALA A 19 -1.68 15.30 23.91
N CYS A 20 -2.61 14.35 24.07
CA CYS A 20 -2.71 13.22 23.14
C CYS A 20 -3.63 13.59 21.98
N SER A 21 -3.34 14.68 21.28
CA SER A 21 -3.84 14.86 19.93
C SER A 21 -3.19 13.77 19.09
N SER A 22 -3.97 12.73 18.82
CA SER A 22 -3.72 11.82 17.73
C SER A 22 -3.25 12.65 16.53
N GLY A 23 -1.98 12.47 16.12
CA GLY A 23 -1.48 13.04 14.88
C GLY A 23 -2.45 12.70 13.74
N PRO A 24 -2.49 13.46 12.65
CA PRO A 24 -3.38 13.17 11.53
C PRO A 24 -3.20 11.71 11.14
N ALA A 25 -4.32 10.97 11.07
CA ALA A 25 -4.31 9.61 10.56
C ALA A 25 -3.70 9.67 9.15
N PHE A 26 -2.49 9.15 9.02
CA PHE A 26 -1.74 9.22 7.78
C PHE A 26 -2.24 8.11 6.86
N ALA A 27 -3.04 8.47 5.84
CA ALA A 27 -3.42 7.58 4.77
C ALA A 27 -2.21 7.41 3.83
N GLY A 28 -1.48 6.32 3.97
CA GLY A 28 -0.34 6.03 3.13
C GLY A 28 -0.74 5.68 1.70
N TYR A 29 0.08 6.09 0.75
CA TYR A 29 -0.07 5.68 -0.64
C TYR A 29 0.76 4.42 -0.91
N ASN A 30 0.22 3.53 -1.73
CA ASN A 30 0.92 2.37 -2.24
C ASN A 30 0.90 2.35 -3.77
N ALA A 31 1.86 1.66 -4.37
CA ALA A 31 1.90 1.44 -5.81
C ALA A 31 2.54 0.08 -6.12
N ILE A 32 2.12 -0.52 -7.21
CA ILE A 32 2.66 -1.77 -7.74
C ILE A 32 3.07 -1.54 -9.19
N PHE A 33 4.31 -1.88 -9.51
CA PHE A 33 4.85 -1.95 -10.86
C PHE A 33 5.10 -3.40 -11.25
N PHE A 34 4.89 -3.70 -12.50
CA PHE A 34 5.03 -5.03 -13.04
C PHE A 34 5.74 -5.04 -14.40
N ALA A 35 6.65 -5.98 -14.57
CA ALA A 35 7.34 -6.25 -15.83
C ALA A 35 6.83 -7.56 -16.43
N PRO A 36 5.86 -7.52 -17.37
CA PRO A 36 5.25 -8.73 -17.94
C PRO A 36 6.21 -9.62 -18.70
N LYS A 37 7.34 -9.06 -19.19
CA LYS A 37 8.32 -9.82 -19.98
C LYS A 37 9.10 -10.85 -19.16
N ASN A 38 9.33 -10.56 -17.87
CA ASN A 38 10.13 -11.43 -17.01
C ASN A 38 9.55 -11.63 -15.61
N ASN A 39 8.28 -11.30 -15.41
CA ASN A 39 7.54 -11.56 -14.17
C ASN A 39 8.18 -10.92 -12.91
N ILE A 40 8.69 -9.72 -13.04
CA ILE A 40 9.26 -8.97 -11.93
C ILE A 40 8.28 -7.93 -11.43
N THR A 41 8.16 -7.81 -10.12
CA THR A 41 7.34 -6.79 -9.46
C THR A 41 8.21 -5.83 -8.68
N GLY A 42 7.71 -4.60 -8.55
CA GLY A 42 8.17 -3.64 -7.56
C GLY A 42 6.96 -3.05 -6.86
N ALA A 43 7.04 -2.86 -5.57
CA ALA A 43 5.96 -2.30 -4.79
C ALA A 43 6.47 -1.27 -3.78
N SER A 44 5.60 -0.37 -3.41
CA SER A 44 5.80 0.57 -2.30
C SER A 44 4.51 0.71 -1.51
N TYR A 45 4.62 1.01 -0.24
CA TYR A 45 3.47 1.20 0.66
C TYR A 45 3.81 2.22 1.74
N GLY A 46 2.77 2.81 2.35
CA GLY A 46 2.94 3.76 3.44
C GLY A 46 3.68 5.05 3.05
N GLN A 47 3.60 5.47 1.80
CA GLN A 47 4.26 6.69 1.34
C GLN A 47 3.38 7.92 1.57
N GLU A 48 4.00 9.08 1.81
CA GLU A 48 3.29 10.32 2.09
C GLU A 48 2.53 10.85 0.88
N THR A 49 3.07 10.61 -0.33
CA THR A 49 2.46 11.08 -1.56
C THR A 49 2.34 9.96 -2.60
N LYS A 50 1.36 10.10 -3.47
CA LYS A 50 1.21 9.25 -4.65
C LYS A 50 2.48 9.22 -5.50
N LYS A 51 3.12 10.38 -5.71
CA LYS A 51 4.34 10.49 -6.50
C LYS A 51 5.49 9.67 -5.91
N GLU A 52 5.68 9.74 -4.59
CA GLU A 52 6.68 8.92 -3.91
C GLU A 52 6.39 7.43 -4.02
N ALA A 53 5.14 7.02 -3.82
CA ALA A 53 4.73 5.63 -3.97
C ALA A 53 5.06 5.09 -5.37
N ILE A 54 4.67 5.83 -6.42
CA ILE A 54 4.93 5.47 -7.81
C ILE A 54 6.45 5.40 -8.09
N ASN A 55 7.21 6.41 -7.68
CA ASN A 55 8.65 6.46 -7.94
C ASN A 55 9.40 5.31 -7.24
N LYS A 56 9.07 5.01 -6.00
CA LYS A 56 9.69 3.91 -5.24
C LYS A 56 9.36 2.54 -5.84
N ALA A 57 8.10 2.28 -6.17
CA ALA A 57 7.70 1.03 -6.78
C ALA A 57 8.37 0.80 -8.15
N LYS A 58 8.44 1.85 -8.98
CA LYS A 58 9.14 1.82 -10.27
C LYS A 58 10.63 1.52 -10.10
N LYS A 59 11.29 2.22 -9.18
CA LYS A 59 12.71 2.01 -8.87
C LYS A 59 12.97 0.58 -8.39
N GLN A 60 12.13 0.06 -7.52
CA GLN A 60 12.26 -1.31 -7.02
C GLN A 60 12.10 -2.35 -8.14
N CYS A 61 11.10 -2.20 -9.00
CA CYS A 61 10.92 -3.08 -10.16
C CYS A 61 12.16 -3.11 -11.06
N ARG A 62 12.72 -1.94 -11.37
CA ARG A 62 13.94 -1.83 -12.18
C ARG A 62 15.16 -2.44 -11.48
N LYS A 63 15.33 -2.16 -10.19
CA LYS A 63 16.45 -2.68 -9.37
C LYS A 63 16.41 -4.20 -9.28
N ARG A 64 15.24 -4.81 -9.28
CA ARG A 64 15.06 -6.27 -9.30
C ARG A 64 15.28 -6.90 -10.69
N GLY A 65 15.59 -6.11 -11.70
CA GLY A 65 15.83 -6.57 -13.05
C GLY A 65 14.59 -6.62 -13.95
N GLY A 66 13.51 -5.94 -13.57
CA GLY A 66 12.30 -5.85 -14.39
C GLY A 66 12.58 -5.20 -15.74
N ARG A 67 12.15 -5.86 -16.82
CA ARG A 67 12.24 -5.35 -18.18
C ARG A 67 10.90 -4.78 -18.63
N GLY A 68 10.86 -3.46 -18.92
CA GLY A 68 9.64 -2.78 -19.28
C GLY A 68 8.67 -2.68 -18.10
N CYS A 69 9.15 -2.25 -16.94
CA CYS A 69 8.31 -2.02 -15.76
C CYS A 69 7.20 -1.03 -16.04
N LYS A 70 5.96 -1.45 -15.88
CA LYS A 70 4.75 -0.65 -16.06
C LYS A 70 4.04 -0.45 -14.73
N GLN A 71 3.42 0.71 -14.55
CA GLN A 71 2.53 0.93 -13.42
C GLN A 71 1.31 0.03 -13.55
N ALA A 72 1.15 -0.91 -12.62
CA ALA A 72 -0.01 -1.78 -12.58
C ALA A 72 -1.18 -1.10 -11.85
N ILE A 73 -0.91 -0.55 -10.67
CA ILE A 73 -1.91 0.12 -9.83
C ILE A 73 -1.24 1.07 -8.84
N TRP A 74 -1.95 2.06 -8.38
CA TRP A 74 -1.67 2.80 -7.17
C TRP A 74 -2.97 3.03 -6.38
N SER A 75 -2.87 3.20 -5.08
CA SER A 75 -4.01 3.44 -4.20
C SER A 75 -3.58 4.09 -2.90
N ASN A 76 -4.50 4.72 -2.22
CA ASN A 76 -4.39 5.08 -0.81
C ASN A 76 -5.18 4.12 0.10
N ARG A 77 -5.50 2.93 -0.42
CA ARG A 77 -6.18 1.84 0.29
C ARG A 77 -5.46 0.52 0.01
N CYS A 78 -6.16 -0.54 -0.31
CA CYS A 78 -5.54 -1.80 -0.71
C CYS A 78 -5.39 -1.91 -2.22
N SER A 79 -4.26 -2.42 -2.67
CA SER A 79 -3.97 -2.74 -4.08
C SER A 79 -3.61 -4.20 -4.21
N SER A 80 -3.94 -4.81 -5.33
CA SER A 80 -3.61 -6.21 -5.61
C SER A 80 -3.23 -6.42 -7.07
N LEU A 81 -2.31 -7.34 -7.31
CA LEU A 81 -1.86 -7.79 -8.62
C LEU A 81 -2.01 -9.30 -8.72
N TYR A 82 -2.72 -9.75 -9.75
CA TYR A 82 -2.82 -11.15 -10.16
C TYR A 82 -2.12 -11.35 -11.49
N VAL A 83 -1.42 -12.46 -11.63
CA VAL A 83 -0.61 -12.79 -12.80
C VAL A 83 -0.99 -14.17 -13.31
N SER A 84 -1.09 -14.30 -14.63
CA SER A 84 -1.24 -15.58 -15.29
C SER A 84 0.15 -16.12 -15.65
N PRO A 85 0.57 -17.27 -15.10
CA PRO A 85 1.86 -17.86 -15.38
C PRO A 85 1.86 -18.49 -16.79
N ARG A 86 2.39 -17.79 -17.76
CA ARG A 86 2.65 -18.32 -19.10
C ARG A 86 4.10 -18.06 -19.50
N SER A 87 4.71 -18.99 -20.20
CA SER A 87 6.06 -18.80 -20.74
C SER A 87 6.10 -17.64 -21.74
N GLY A 88 7.02 -16.71 -21.56
CA GLY A 88 7.37 -15.65 -22.50
C GLY A 88 6.54 -14.37 -22.42
N LYS A 89 5.29 -14.40 -21.94
CA LYS A 89 4.47 -13.21 -21.72
C LYS A 89 3.44 -13.47 -20.64
N TYR A 90 3.55 -12.77 -19.54
CA TYR A 90 2.65 -12.90 -18.42
C TYR A 90 1.45 -11.98 -18.59
N GLY A 91 0.25 -12.55 -18.69
CA GLY A 91 -1.00 -11.80 -18.55
C GLY A 91 -1.16 -11.35 -17.09
N TRP A 92 -1.87 -10.27 -16.86
CA TRP A 92 -2.06 -9.76 -15.52
C TRP A 92 -3.33 -8.92 -15.38
N GLY A 93 -3.76 -8.73 -14.15
CA GLY A 93 -4.80 -7.82 -13.74
C GLY A 93 -4.49 -7.21 -12.39
N ALA A 94 -4.77 -5.94 -12.24
CA ALA A 94 -4.57 -5.22 -11.00
C ALA A 94 -5.81 -4.40 -10.65
N ALA A 95 -6.07 -4.24 -9.37
CA ALA A 95 -7.18 -3.45 -8.88
C ALA A 95 -6.91 -2.94 -7.46
N TRP A 96 -7.66 -1.92 -7.08
CA TRP A 96 -7.70 -1.43 -5.71
C TRP A 96 -9.09 -1.70 -5.10
N GLY A 97 -9.14 -1.72 -3.79
CA GLY A 97 -10.35 -1.89 -3.02
C GLY A 97 -10.23 -1.30 -1.62
N SER A 98 -11.35 -1.16 -0.93
CA SER A 98 -11.39 -0.68 0.45
C SER A 98 -10.84 -1.70 1.46
N SER A 99 -10.70 -2.96 1.04
CA SER A 99 -10.08 -4.04 1.80
C SER A 99 -9.20 -4.89 0.88
N ARG A 100 -8.31 -5.69 1.46
CA ARG A 100 -7.50 -6.67 0.73
C ARG A 100 -8.39 -7.67 -0.02
N LYS A 101 -9.44 -8.15 0.63
CA LYS A 101 -10.40 -9.08 0.03
C LYS A 101 -11.03 -8.49 -1.23
N GLU A 102 -11.46 -7.23 -1.17
CA GLU A 102 -12.06 -6.54 -2.32
C GLU A 102 -11.03 -6.32 -3.44
N ALA A 103 -9.85 -5.82 -3.11
CA ALA A 103 -8.77 -5.61 -4.08
C ALA A 103 -8.38 -6.93 -4.78
N ASN A 104 -8.24 -8.01 -4.02
CA ASN A 104 -7.93 -9.34 -4.55
C ASN A 104 -9.04 -9.84 -5.50
N ALA A 105 -10.30 -9.73 -5.11
CA ALA A 105 -11.43 -10.16 -5.95
C ALA A 105 -11.47 -9.41 -7.28
N LYS A 106 -11.31 -8.09 -7.24
CA LYS A 106 -11.30 -7.24 -8.43
C LYS A 106 -10.08 -7.49 -9.33
N ALA A 107 -8.89 -7.65 -8.75
CA ALA A 107 -7.67 -7.94 -9.51
C ALA A 107 -7.72 -9.32 -10.16
N SER A 108 -8.20 -10.33 -9.44
CA SER A 108 -8.43 -11.67 -9.97
C SER A 108 -9.42 -11.65 -11.15
N ALA A 109 -10.54 -10.97 -11.00
CA ALA A 109 -11.53 -10.82 -12.07
C ALA A 109 -10.96 -10.12 -13.31
N SER A 110 -10.17 -9.06 -13.10
CA SER A 110 -9.48 -8.33 -14.18
C SER A 110 -8.50 -9.23 -14.96
N CYS A 111 -7.71 -10.03 -14.23
CA CYS A 111 -6.78 -10.99 -14.82
C CYS A 111 -7.52 -12.08 -15.62
N LYS A 112 -8.58 -12.64 -15.07
CA LYS A 112 -9.38 -13.73 -15.67
C LYS A 112 -10.17 -13.34 -16.91
N LYS A 113 -10.36 -12.06 -17.19
CA LYS A 113 -10.96 -11.60 -18.45
C LYS A 113 -10.21 -12.09 -19.68
N ARG A 114 -8.90 -12.28 -19.59
CA ARG A 114 -8.01 -12.67 -20.71
C ARG A 114 -7.20 -13.93 -20.45
N ASN A 115 -7.29 -14.51 -19.25
CA ASN A 115 -6.46 -15.62 -18.83
C ASN A 115 -7.30 -16.64 -18.06
N ILE A 116 -7.01 -17.91 -18.27
CA ILE A 116 -7.73 -19.01 -17.61
C ILE A 116 -7.27 -19.17 -16.15
N ILE A 117 -5.97 -19.09 -15.92
CA ILE A 117 -5.36 -19.25 -14.61
C ILE A 117 -4.74 -17.92 -14.18
N CYS A 118 -5.14 -17.43 -13.00
CA CYS A 118 -4.60 -16.22 -12.40
C CYS A 118 -4.29 -16.48 -10.93
N ILE A 119 -3.07 -16.18 -10.52
CA ILE A 119 -2.62 -16.31 -9.13
C ILE A 119 -2.24 -14.94 -8.57
N ARG A 120 -2.49 -14.75 -7.29
CA ARG A 120 -2.07 -13.52 -6.61
C ARG A 120 -0.55 -13.43 -6.59
N ARG A 121 -0.03 -12.33 -7.07
CA ARG A 121 1.40 -12.05 -7.05
C ARG A 121 1.80 -11.21 -5.85
N ILE A 122 1.01 -10.17 -5.55
CA ILE A 122 1.24 -9.27 -4.43
C ILE A 122 -0.05 -8.53 -4.06
N ALA A 123 -0.21 -8.23 -2.79
CA ALA A 123 -1.22 -7.30 -2.29
C ALA A 123 -0.57 -6.35 -1.27
N ALA A 124 -0.96 -5.10 -1.30
CA ALA A 124 -0.47 -4.05 -0.40
C ALA A 124 -1.63 -3.18 0.07
N CYS A 125 -1.76 -3.02 1.38
CA CYS A 125 -2.66 -2.06 1.99
C CYS A 125 -1.88 -0.86 2.52
N GLU A 126 -2.56 0.23 2.88
CA GLU A 126 -1.92 1.44 3.39
C GLU A 126 -1.12 1.21 4.68
N ASP A 127 -1.54 0.28 5.49
CA ASP A 127 -1.04 -0.05 6.82
C ASP A 127 -0.23 -1.36 6.86
N GLU A 128 -0.30 -2.18 5.84
CA GLU A 128 0.43 -3.44 5.82
C GLU A 128 0.78 -3.91 4.40
N TYR A 129 1.88 -4.64 4.32
CA TYR A 129 2.40 -5.26 3.12
C TYR A 129 2.34 -6.79 3.24
N GLU A 130 1.81 -7.44 2.22
CA GLU A 130 1.87 -8.90 2.05
C GLU A 130 2.36 -9.27 0.65
N ASP A 131 3.35 -10.12 0.63
CA ASP A 131 3.85 -10.80 -0.58
C ASP A 131 2.97 -11.99 -0.98
#